data_06fe5b32a5e3b4c1dc3bd68aa48c4ee6
#
_entry.id   06fe5b32a5e3b4c1dc3bd68aa48c4ee6
#
_cell.length_a   1.000
_cell.length_b   1.000
_cell.length_c   1.000
_cell.angle_alpha   90.00
_cell.angle_beta   90.00
_cell.angle_gamma   90.00
#
_symmetry.space_group_name_H-M   'P 1'
#
loop_
_entity.id
_entity.type
_entity.pdbx_description
1 polymer ?
#
loop_
_entity_poly.entity_id
_entity_poly.type
_entity_poly.pdbx_seq_one_letter_code
_entity_poly.pdbx_strand_id
1 'polypeptide(L)'
;PVSSPFPVTIGGGGASINSPTKSQGNTGTNSTLVASCGTKTACGGGFGGGASSFVPAPGGDGGSGGGIGCAGGCAGAGVPGQGNPGSPVRGAGVGGGGGGGAESAGSANPGSGSNGGAGGNGRDVSPSYPGATLTNSGVFGGGGGGAGDGPGGGAGGAGGPGGGGVGSGPSTPTAGSGTANTGGGGGGGENTRGNSGAGGSGVVIVKELSKAS
;
A
#
# COMPACT_ATOMS: atom_id res chain seq x y z
N PRO A 1 -27.27 21.60 12.79
CA PRO A 1 -26.57 20.74 13.76
C PRO A 1 -26.82 19.27 13.40
N VAL A 2 -25.78 18.50 13.30
CA VAL A 2 -25.91 17.06 13.08
C VAL A 2 -26.43 16.46 14.38
N SER A 3 -27.68 16.01 14.40
CA SER A 3 -28.38 15.60 15.62
C SER A 3 -28.11 14.15 16.05
N SER A 4 -27.24 13.43 15.34
CA SER A 4 -26.93 12.03 15.64
C SER A 4 -25.45 11.76 15.45
N PRO A 5 -24.79 11.01 16.36
CA PRO A 5 -23.41 10.60 16.16
C PRO A 5 -23.30 9.71 14.93
N PHE A 6 -22.29 9.95 14.08
CA PHE A 6 -21.94 9.06 12.98
C PHE A 6 -20.86 8.10 13.45
N PRO A 7 -21.16 6.81 13.59
CA PRO A 7 -20.13 5.83 13.90
C PRO A 7 -19.04 5.82 12.83
N VAL A 8 -17.78 5.96 13.28
CA VAL A 8 -16.59 5.90 12.44
C VAL A 8 -15.71 4.77 12.94
N THR A 9 -15.31 3.89 12.03
CA THR A 9 -14.28 2.88 12.30
C THR A 9 -13.08 3.17 11.41
N ILE A 10 -11.90 3.27 12.00
CA ILE A 10 -10.65 3.40 11.24
C ILE A 10 -10.01 2.03 11.11
N GLY A 11 -9.78 1.59 9.88
CA GLY A 11 -9.10 0.35 9.57
C GLY A 11 -7.61 0.40 9.93
N GLY A 12 -7.10 -0.70 10.46
CA GLY A 12 -5.66 -0.91 10.64
C GLY A 12 -4.98 -1.36 9.36
N GLY A 13 -3.71 -1.06 9.21
CA GLY A 13 -2.88 -1.66 8.15
C GLY A 13 -2.62 -3.15 8.43
N GLY A 14 -2.32 -3.91 7.38
CA GLY A 14 -1.88 -5.29 7.51
C GLY A 14 -0.58 -5.38 8.31
N ALA A 15 -0.47 -6.35 9.22
CA ALA A 15 0.73 -6.56 10.02
C ALA A 15 1.94 -6.93 9.16
N SER A 16 3.15 -6.57 9.61
CA SER A 16 4.39 -7.01 8.98
C SER A 16 4.57 -8.52 9.07
N ILE A 17 5.32 -9.07 8.12
CA ILE A 17 5.76 -10.47 8.14
C ILE A 17 7.25 -10.50 8.47
N ASN A 18 7.63 -11.33 9.44
CA ASN A 18 9.02 -11.54 9.81
C ASN A 18 9.69 -12.57 8.90
N SER A 19 10.90 -12.25 8.42
CA SER A 19 11.77 -13.22 7.76
C SER A 19 12.11 -14.40 8.74
N PRO A 20 12.21 -15.67 8.31
CA PRO A 20 12.35 -16.14 6.93
C PRO A 20 11.11 -16.85 6.35
N THR A 21 9.90 -16.49 6.77
CA THR A 21 8.69 -17.28 6.47
C THR A 21 8.25 -17.28 5.01
N LYS A 22 8.81 -16.46 4.14
CA LYS A 22 8.46 -16.37 2.70
C LYS A 22 6.96 -16.26 2.41
N SER A 23 6.18 -15.84 3.40
CA SER A 23 4.73 -15.79 3.34
C SER A 23 4.24 -14.55 2.59
N GLN A 24 3.02 -14.63 2.10
CA GLN A 24 2.28 -13.45 1.63
C GLN A 24 2.10 -12.47 2.80
N GLY A 25 2.02 -11.18 2.48
CA GLY A 25 1.71 -10.14 3.45
C GLY A 25 0.29 -10.28 4.05
N ASN A 26 -0.07 -9.39 4.92
CA ASN A 26 -1.41 -9.33 5.51
C ASN A 26 -2.22 -8.19 4.88
N THR A 27 -3.51 -8.43 4.67
CA THR A 27 -4.45 -7.43 4.17
C THR A 27 -4.78 -6.41 5.27
N GLY A 28 -4.93 -5.15 4.90
CA GLY A 28 -5.48 -4.12 5.79
C GLY A 28 -6.98 -4.33 6.05
N THR A 29 -7.49 -3.77 7.14
CA THR A 29 -8.93 -3.78 7.44
C THR A 29 -9.63 -2.54 6.91
N ASN A 30 -10.94 -2.65 6.70
CA ASN A 30 -11.75 -1.56 6.15
C ASN A 30 -11.94 -0.41 7.13
N SER A 31 -11.96 0.82 6.61
CA SER A 31 -12.48 1.99 7.33
C SER A 31 -13.94 2.22 6.93
N THR A 32 -14.79 2.57 7.89
CA THR A 32 -16.21 2.81 7.65
C THR A 32 -16.69 4.09 8.30
N LEU A 33 -17.62 4.75 7.63
CA LEU A 33 -18.42 5.85 8.16
C LEU A 33 -19.90 5.50 7.97
N VAL A 34 -20.65 5.42 9.06
CA VAL A 34 -22.11 5.20 9.02
C VAL A 34 -22.80 6.55 9.04
N ALA A 35 -23.43 6.91 7.95
CA ALA A 35 -24.20 8.15 7.80
C ALA A 35 -25.69 7.83 7.55
N SER A 36 -26.57 8.81 7.73
CA SER A 36 -28.01 8.66 7.48
C SER A 36 -28.34 8.24 6.03
N CYS A 37 -27.47 8.57 5.08
CA CYS A 37 -27.59 8.16 3.66
C CYS A 37 -26.97 6.79 3.36
N GLY A 38 -26.51 6.04 4.38
CA GLY A 38 -25.90 4.71 4.26
C GLY A 38 -24.43 4.67 4.71
N THR A 39 -23.90 3.46 4.80
CA THR A 39 -22.50 3.23 5.18
C THR A 39 -21.58 3.48 4.00
N LYS A 40 -20.54 4.28 4.22
CA LYS A 40 -19.42 4.45 3.31
C LYS A 40 -18.28 3.57 3.78
N THR A 41 -17.72 2.76 2.88
CA THR A 41 -16.62 1.84 3.19
C THR A 41 -15.44 2.14 2.28
N ALA A 42 -14.28 2.37 2.90
CA ALA A 42 -12.99 2.34 2.22
C ALA A 42 -12.33 0.99 2.54
N CYS A 43 -12.11 0.18 1.50
CA CYS A 43 -11.52 -1.15 1.65
C CYS A 43 -10.06 -1.04 2.08
N GLY A 44 -9.63 -1.95 2.94
CA GLY A 44 -8.22 -2.10 3.29
C GLY A 44 -7.37 -2.45 2.07
N GLY A 45 -6.09 -2.10 2.08
CA GLY A 45 -5.16 -2.43 1.00
C GLY A 45 -4.88 -3.93 0.92
N GLY A 46 -4.66 -4.44 -0.30
CA GLY A 46 -4.28 -5.82 -0.55
C GLY A 46 -2.87 -6.15 -0.05
N PHE A 47 -2.63 -7.41 0.27
CA PHE A 47 -1.32 -7.89 0.70
C PHE A 47 -0.33 -7.99 -0.47
N GLY A 48 0.96 -7.75 -0.20
CA GLY A 48 2.05 -8.04 -1.15
C GLY A 48 2.33 -9.53 -1.27
N GLY A 49 2.66 -10.00 -2.46
CA GLY A 49 3.04 -11.38 -2.71
C GLY A 49 4.31 -11.78 -1.96
N GLY A 50 4.37 -13.05 -1.53
CA GLY A 50 5.51 -13.60 -0.81
C GLY A 50 6.71 -13.88 -1.73
N ALA A 51 7.86 -14.15 -1.14
CA ALA A 51 9.09 -14.49 -1.85
C ALA A 51 9.28 -16.01 -1.90
N SER A 52 8.56 -16.73 -2.73
CA SER A 52 8.80 -18.16 -2.94
C SER A 52 9.55 -18.38 -4.25
N SER A 53 10.67 -19.13 -4.20
CA SER A 53 11.52 -19.37 -5.37
C SER A 53 10.86 -20.21 -6.46
N PHE A 54 9.73 -20.86 -6.21
CA PHE A 54 9.16 -21.87 -7.10
C PHE A 54 7.62 -21.88 -7.20
N VAL A 55 6.90 -21.02 -6.47
CA VAL A 55 5.45 -20.98 -6.50
C VAL A 55 5.01 -19.54 -6.81
N PRO A 56 4.07 -19.32 -7.75
CA PRO A 56 3.52 -17.99 -7.99
C PRO A 56 3.06 -17.37 -6.68
N ALA A 57 3.50 -16.16 -6.43
CA ALA A 57 3.20 -15.40 -5.23
C ALA A 57 2.42 -14.13 -5.59
N PRO A 58 1.11 -14.28 -5.87
CA PRO A 58 0.26 -13.17 -6.30
C PRO A 58 0.13 -12.12 -5.20
N GLY A 59 -0.05 -10.90 -5.60
CA GLY A 59 -0.55 -9.84 -4.74
C GLY A 59 -2.04 -10.03 -4.46
N GLY A 60 -2.49 -9.59 -3.30
CA GLY A 60 -3.90 -9.63 -2.88
C GLY A 60 -4.69 -8.44 -3.40
N ASP A 61 -5.97 -8.67 -3.67
CA ASP A 61 -6.92 -7.61 -3.97
C ASP A 61 -7.22 -6.75 -2.73
N GLY A 62 -7.59 -5.49 -2.95
CA GLY A 62 -7.93 -4.58 -1.87
C GLY A 62 -8.39 -3.23 -2.38
N GLY A 63 -8.61 -2.25 -1.49
CA GLY A 63 -8.86 -0.86 -1.89
C GLY A 63 -7.85 -0.40 -2.93
N SER A 64 -6.56 -0.63 -2.66
CA SER A 64 -5.49 -0.69 -3.67
C SER A 64 -4.88 -2.09 -3.62
N GLY A 65 -4.51 -2.66 -4.76
CA GLY A 65 -3.98 -4.02 -4.86
C GLY A 65 -2.51 -4.12 -4.44
N GLY A 66 -2.11 -5.27 -3.91
CA GLY A 66 -0.73 -5.60 -3.60
C GLY A 66 0.11 -5.92 -4.84
N GLY A 67 1.39 -5.59 -4.80
CA GLY A 67 2.38 -6.02 -5.80
C GLY A 67 2.69 -7.50 -5.65
N ILE A 68 3.25 -8.14 -6.69
CA ILE A 68 3.64 -9.55 -6.63
C ILE A 68 5.04 -9.74 -6.05
N GLY A 69 5.29 -10.91 -5.52
CA GLY A 69 6.63 -11.36 -5.08
C GLY A 69 7.52 -11.78 -6.25
N CYS A 70 8.77 -12.11 -5.95
CA CYS A 70 9.82 -12.36 -6.94
C CYS A 70 9.61 -13.59 -7.86
N ALA A 71 8.69 -14.49 -7.55
CA ALA A 71 8.43 -15.72 -8.31
C ALA A 71 7.40 -15.58 -9.44
N GLY A 72 6.90 -14.39 -9.71
CA GLY A 72 5.84 -14.17 -10.69
C GLY A 72 4.44 -14.38 -10.11
N GLY A 73 3.41 -14.19 -10.93
CA GLY A 73 2.02 -14.27 -10.55
C GLY A 73 1.20 -13.08 -11.07
N CYS A 74 0.00 -12.91 -10.58
CA CYS A 74 -0.84 -11.75 -10.84
C CYS A 74 -0.72 -10.73 -9.71
N ALA A 75 -0.63 -9.47 -10.04
CA ALA A 75 -0.78 -8.40 -9.07
C ALA A 75 -2.23 -8.35 -8.56
N GLY A 76 -2.41 -7.92 -7.32
CA GLY A 76 -3.72 -7.69 -6.77
C GLY A 76 -4.44 -6.54 -7.49
N ALA A 77 -5.73 -6.70 -7.67
CA ALA A 77 -6.60 -5.66 -8.22
C ALA A 77 -6.93 -4.60 -7.16
N GLY A 78 -7.12 -3.37 -7.60
CA GLY A 78 -7.72 -2.31 -6.79
C GLY A 78 -9.22 -2.27 -6.98
N VAL A 79 -9.95 -1.83 -5.94
CA VAL A 79 -11.38 -1.57 -6.04
C VAL A 79 -11.60 -0.30 -6.88
N PRO A 80 -12.40 -0.35 -7.98
CA PRO A 80 -12.70 0.83 -8.79
C PRO A 80 -13.19 2.01 -7.96
N GLY A 81 -12.61 3.18 -8.17
CA GLY A 81 -12.94 4.41 -7.43
C GLY A 81 -12.26 4.53 -6.06
N GLN A 82 -11.61 3.50 -5.53
CA GLN A 82 -10.85 3.55 -4.29
C GLN A 82 -9.33 3.51 -4.53
N GLY A 83 -8.87 2.66 -5.44
CA GLY A 83 -7.45 2.55 -5.72
C GLY A 83 -7.14 1.74 -6.97
N ASN A 84 -5.87 1.55 -7.21
CA ASN A 84 -5.32 0.96 -8.42
C ASN A 84 -4.66 -0.40 -8.15
N PRO A 85 -4.42 -1.21 -9.18
CA PRO A 85 -3.74 -2.49 -9.01
C PRO A 85 -2.28 -2.32 -8.60
N GLY A 86 -1.74 -3.35 -7.97
CA GLY A 86 -0.31 -3.50 -7.82
C GLY A 86 0.38 -3.79 -9.15
N SER A 87 1.70 -3.84 -9.13
CA SER A 87 2.48 -4.14 -10.34
C SER A 87 2.71 -5.63 -10.50
N PRO A 88 2.55 -6.17 -11.72
CA PRO A 88 3.09 -7.47 -12.07
C PRO A 88 4.62 -7.40 -12.21
N VAL A 89 5.34 -8.48 -11.88
CA VAL A 89 6.76 -8.65 -12.18
C VAL A 89 6.94 -9.25 -13.57
N ARG A 90 8.02 -8.91 -14.25
CA ARG A 90 8.31 -9.34 -15.63
C ARG A 90 9.27 -10.56 -15.71
N GLY A 91 9.28 -11.42 -14.72
CA GLY A 91 10.12 -12.66 -14.81
C GLY A 91 10.70 -13.12 -13.49
N ALA A 92 11.32 -14.29 -13.47
CA ALA A 92 12.06 -14.83 -12.33
C ALA A 92 13.40 -14.10 -12.16
N GLY A 93 13.84 -13.91 -10.91
CA GLY A 93 15.12 -13.26 -10.59
C GLY A 93 15.08 -11.73 -10.67
N VAL A 94 13.90 -11.13 -10.68
CA VAL A 94 13.69 -9.68 -10.59
C VAL A 94 13.04 -9.31 -9.26
N GLY A 95 13.30 -8.14 -8.75
CA GLY A 95 12.71 -7.67 -7.50
C GLY A 95 11.17 -7.64 -7.56
N GLY A 96 10.52 -7.64 -6.41
CA GLY A 96 9.07 -7.62 -6.27
C GLY A 96 8.44 -6.37 -6.90
N GLY A 97 7.19 -6.48 -7.33
CA GLY A 97 6.40 -5.38 -7.85
C GLY A 97 5.94 -4.43 -6.74
N GLY A 98 5.77 -3.16 -7.04
CA GLY A 98 5.19 -2.18 -6.11
C GLY A 98 3.68 -2.36 -5.95
N GLY A 99 3.14 -2.06 -4.78
CA GLY A 99 1.71 -2.02 -4.52
C GLY A 99 1.04 -0.82 -5.20
N GLY A 100 -0.26 -0.95 -5.53
CA GLY A 100 -1.06 0.14 -6.04
C GLY A 100 -1.28 1.26 -5.02
N GLY A 101 -1.45 2.46 -5.50
CA GLY A 101 -1.86 3.63 -4.71
C GLY A 101 -3.27 4.09 -5.09
N ALA A 102 -3.77 5.09 -4.37
CA ALA A 102 -5.12 5.62 -4.64
C ALA A 102 -5.21 6.38 -5.97
N GLU A 103 -4.10 6.92 -6.48
CA GLU A 103 -4.07 7.69 -7.73
C GLU A 103 -3.45 6.91 -8.89
N SER A 104 -2.42 6.10 -8.64
CA SER A 104 -1.79 5.34 -9.71
C SER A 104 -1.47 3.89 -9.31
N ALA A 105 -1.35 3.04 -10.30
CA ALA A 105 -0.88 1.68 -10.13
C ALA A 105 0.57 1.64 -9.61
N GLY A 106 0.94 0.55 -8.97
CA GLY A 106 2.33 0.25 -8.66
C GLY A 106 3.13 0.05 -9.95
N SER A 107 4.45 0.31 -9.88
CA SER A 107 5.34 0.08 -11.01
C SER A 107 6.15 -1.20 -10.86
N ALA A 108 6.39 -1.84 -11.99
CA ALA A 108 7.41 -2.88 -12.10
C ALA A 108 8.78 -2.22 -12.14
N ASN A 109 9.81 -2.99 -11.79
CA ASN A 109 11.16 -2.57 -12.13
C ASN A 109 11.30 -2.46 -13.66
N PRO A 110 11.73 -1.32 -14.21
CA PRO A 110 11.82 -1.13 -15.66
C PRO A 110 12.96 -1.88 -16.35
N GLY A 111 13.84 -2.56 -15.58
CA GLY A 111 15.03 -3.23 -16.11
C GLY A 111 15.10 -4.73 -15.83
N SER A 112 16.12 -5.40 -16.39
CA SER A 112 16.52 -6.79 -16.07
C SER A 112 17.23 -6.92 -14.72
N GLY A 113 17.11 -5.93 -13.84
CA GLY A 113 17.79 -5.87 -12.55
C GLY A 113 16.94 -6.37 -11.40
N SER A 114 17.61 -6.67 -10.30
CA SER A 114 17.02 -7.17 -9.05
C SER A 114 16.31 -6.10 -8.21
N ASN A 115 16.15 -4.86 -8.68
CA ASN A 115 15.50 -3.80 -7.90
C ASN A 115 14.00 -4.03 -7.75
N GLY A 116 13.45 -3.63 -6.62
CA GLY A 116 12.00 -3.60 -6.40
C GLY A 116 11.32 -2.48 -7.18
N GLY A 117 10.06 -2.71 -7.58
CA GLY A 117 9.20 -1.71 -8.20
C GLY A 117 8.72 -0.66 -7.19
N ALA A 118 8.50 0.57 -7.63
CA ALA A 118 7.97 1.61 -6.76
C ALA A 118 6.46 1.45 -6.52
N GLY A 119 6.01 1.85 -5.33
CA GLY A 119 4.59 1.95 -5.01
C GLY A 119 3.89 3.05 -5.81
N GLY A 120 2.60 2.83 -6.07
CA GLY A 120 1.75 3.82 -6.74
C GLY A 120 1.48 5.05 -5.89
N ASN A 121 1.23 6.16 -6.53
CA ASN A 121 0.94 7.42 -5.86
C ASN A 121 -0.38 7.38 -5.11
N GLY A 122 -0.41 7.98 -3.93
CA GLY A 122 -1.63 8.34 -3.22
C GLY A 122 -2.33 9.53 -3.87
N ARG A 123 -3.58 9.74 -3.47
CA ARG A 123 -4.41 10.83 -3.98
C ARG A 123 -4.24 12.09 -3.13
N ASP A 124 -4.03 13.22 -3.79
CA ASP A 124 -4.10 14.54 -3.18
C ASP A 124 -5.56 14.98 -3.01
N VAL A 125 -5.98 15.17 -1.76
CA VAL A 125 -7.33 15.65 -1.43
C VAL A 125 -7.33 17.13 -1.03
N SER A 126 -6.19 17.80 -0.97
CA SER A 126 -6.08 19.22 -0.57
C SER A 126 -7.01 20.15 -1.35
N PRO A 127 -7.22 19.96 -2.68
CA PRO A 127 -8.15 20.80 -3.43
C PRO A 127 -9.61 20.72 -2.93
N SER A 128 -9.99 19.60 -2.32
CA SER A 128 -11.33 19.42 -1.74
C SER A 128 -11.50 20.08 -0.38
N TYR A 129 -10.41 20.46 0.27
CA TYR A 129 -10.36 21.02 1.63
C TYR A 129 -9.53 22.31 1.68
N PRO A 130 -9.88 23.35 0.90
CA PRO A 130 -9.11 24.60 0.84
C PRO A 130 -9.01 25.23 2.23
N GLY A 131 -7.79 25.65 2.60
CA GLY A 131 -7.50 26.27 3.89
C GLY A 131 -7.40 25.31 5.09
N ALA A 132 -7.64 24.01 4.90
CA ALA A 132 -7.43 23.03 5.97
C ALA A 132 -5.96 22.60 6.04
N THR A 133 -5.42 22.48 7.26
CA THR A 133 -4.13 21.84 7.51
C THR A 133 -4.32 20.33 7.58
N LEU A 134 -4.01 19.65 6.49
CA LEU A 134 -4.14 18.19 6.40
C LEU A 134 -2.81 17.52 6.78
N THR A 135 -2.89 16.39 7.49
CA THR A 135 -1.74 15.52 7.72
C THR A 135 -1.17 15.03 6.38
N ASN A 136 0.11 14.69 6.35
CA ASN A 136 0.81 14.18 5.16
C ASN A 136 0.61 15.07 3.91
N SER A 137 0.55 16.39 4.09
CA SER A 137 0.33 17.38 3.03
C SER A 137 -0.92 17.14 2.20
N GLY A 138 -1.92 16.43 2.74
CA GLY A 138 -3.16 16.12 2.05
C GLY A 138 -3.09 14.96 1.06
N VAL A 139 -1.97 14.24 0.99
CA VAL A 139 -1.80 13.06 0.10
C VAL A 139 -1.98 11.78 0.90
N PHE A 140 -2.86 10.88 0.46
CA PHE A 140 -3.24 9.66 1.19
C PHE A 140 -3.27 8.44 0.28
N GLY A 141 -3.02 7.26 0.86
CA GLY A 141 -3.17 5.99 0.16
C GLY A 141 -2.06 5.70 -0.84
N GLY A 142 -0.80 6.03 -0.53
CA GLY A 142 0.36 5.62 -1.32
C GLY A 142 0.65 4.14 -1.19
N GLY A 143 1.05 3.48 -2.29
CA GLY A 143 1.43 2.07 -2.33
C GLY A 143 2.79 1.81 -1.71
N GLY A 144 3.03 0.61 -1.17
CA GLY A 144 4.36 0.20 -0.72
C GLY A 144 5.28 -0.17 -1.88
N GLY A 145 6.58 0.05 -1.73
CA GLY A 145 7.61 -0.39 -2.67
C GLY A 145 7.84 -1.89 -2.58
N GLY A 146 8.18 -2.53 -3.69
CA GLY A 146 8.56 -3.94 -3.77
C GLY A 146 9.94 -4.20 -3.20
N ALA A 147 10.22 -5.42 -2.74
CA ALA A 147 11.56 -5.81 -2.30
C ALA A 147 12.54 -5.90 -3.48
N GLY A 148 13.81 -5.58 -3.26
CA GLY A 148 14.90 -6.00 -4.13
C GLY A 148 15.16 -7.48 -4.03
N ASP A 149 15.77 -8.12 -5.05
CA ASP A 149 16.04 -9.56 -5.08
C ASP A 149 17.55 -9.87 -4.91
N GLY A 150 17.81 -10.95 -4.19
CA GLY A 150 19.02 -11.74 -4.19
C GLY A 150 20.27 -11.18 -3.51
N PRO A 151 21.31 -12.07 -3.38
CA PRO A 151 22.56 -11.78 -2.67
C PRO A 151 23.43 -10.72 -3.34
N GLY A 152 23.20 -10.42 -4.60
CA GLY A 152 23.83 -9.34 -5.35
C GLY A 152 23.09 -8.00 -5.23
N GLY A 153 22.00 -7.99 -4.58
CA GLY A 153 21.29 -6.93 -3.97
C GLY A 153 20.73 -5.84 -4.87
N GLY A 154 19.57 -6.07 -5.47
CA GLY A 154 18.76 -4.97 -5.97
C GLY A 154 18.26 -4.08 -4.84
N ALA A 155 18.19 -2.77 -5.06
CA ALA A 155 17.61 -1.82 -4.12
C ALA A 155 16.10 -2.09 -3.97
N GLY A 156 15.57 -1.90 -2.76
CA GLY A 156 14.14 -1.88 -2.55
C GLY A 156 13.49 -0.72 -3.31
N GLY A 157 12.27 -0.96 -3.80
CA GLY A 157 11.48 0.05 -4.47
C GLY A 157 11.07 1.17 -3.53
N ALA A 158 10.98 2.40 -4.00
CA ALA A 158 10.46 3.51 -3.24
C ALA A 158 8.99 3.30 -2.89
N GLY A 159 8.58 3.74 -1.70
CA GLY A 159 7.18 3.87 -1.35
C GLY A 159 6.53 5.02 -2.11
N GLY A 160 5.26 4.86 -2.47
CA GLY A 160 4.52 5.91 -3.15
C GLY A 160 4.21 7.09 -2.23
N PRO A 161 4.18 8.34 -2.74
CA PRO A 161 3.65 9.48 -2.02
C PRO A 161 2.29 9.16 -1.43
N GLY A 162 1.98 9.66 -0.26
CA GLY A 162 0.75 9.33 0.45
C GLY A 162 0.94 8.26 1.53
N GLY A 163 2.18 8.09 1.99
CA GLY A 163 2.50 7.26 3.16
C GLY A 163 2.96 5.85 2.85
N GLY A 164 3.34 5.54 1.61
CA GLY A 164 3.90 4.23 1.26
C GLY A 164 5.27 3.97 1.87
N GLY A 165 5.49 2.76 2.38
CA GLY A 165 6.78 2.29 2.93
C GLY A 165 7.72 1.83 1.82
N VAL A 166 9.03 2.04 2.00
CA VAL A 166 10.08 1.57 1.09
C VAL A 166 10.25 0.06 1.17
N GLY A 167 10.50 -0.61 0.08
CA GLY A 167 10.86 -2.02 0.04
C GLY A 167 12.23 -2.29 0.65
N SER A 168 12.47 -3.53 1.09
CA SER A 168 13.79 -3.95 1.57
C SER A 168 14.77 -4.16 0.44
N GLY A 169 16.04 -4.02 0.76
CA GLY A 169 17.18 -4.24 -0.13
C GLY A 169 18.47 -4.18 0.67
N PRO A 170 19.66 -4.30 0.04
CA PRO A 170 20.95 -4.33 0.76
C PRO A 170 21.20 -3.15 1.67
N SER A 171 20.78 -1.95 1.26
CA SER A 171 20.94 -0.74 2.04
C SER A 171 19.77 -0.50 3.03
N THR A 172 18.69 -1.24 2.87
CA THR A 172 17.49 -1.16 3.71
C THR A 172 17.01 -2.57 4.02
N PRO A 173 17.74 -3.30 4.92
CA PRO A 173 17.46 -4.71 5.19
C PRO A 173 16.06 -4.93 5.77
N THR A 174 15.46 -3.94 6.41
CA THR A 174 14.06 -3.99 6.87
C THR A 174 13.24 -3.02 6.03
N ALA A 175 12.15 -3.51 5.46
CA ALA A 175 11.25 -2.67 4.70
C ALA A 175 10.55 -1.63 5.58
N GLY A 176 10.27 -0.47 5.02
CA GLY A 176 9.55 0.61 5.70
C GLY A 176 8.08 0.26 5.90
N SER A 177 7.53 0.61 7.05
CA SER A 177 6.08 0.57 7.25
C SER A 177 5.40 1.75 6.56
N GLY A 178 4.14 1.54 6.18
CA GLY A 178 3.26 2.63 5.78
C GLY A 178 3.06 3.63 6.91
N THR A 179 2.96 4.90 6.57
CA THR A 179 2.73 5.97 7.53
C THR A 179 1.35 5.82 8.18
N ALA A 180 1.28 5.90 9.48
CA ALA A 180 0.01 5.86 10.21
C ALA A 180 -0.91 7.02 9.79
N ASN A 181 -2.22 6.78 9.82
CA ASN A 181 -3.27 7.75 9.46
C ASN A 181 -3.17 8.26 8.01
N THR A 182 -2.65 7.43 7.11
CA THR A 182 -2.60 7.73 5.68
C THR A 182 -3.23 6.65 4.81
N GLY A 183 -3.42 5.44 5.35
CA GLY A 183 -3.78 4.28 4.54
C GLY A 183 -2.68 3.81 3.59
N GLY A 184 -1.43 4.22 3.83
CA GLY A 184 -0.30 3.83 3.00
C GLY A 184 0.09 2.36 3.15
N GLY A 185 0.52 1.71 2.07
CA GLY A 185 0.99 0.33 2.06
C GLY A 185 2.36 0.18 2.71
N GLY A 186 2.63 -0.97 3.35
CA GLY A 186 3.97 -1.34 3.79
C GLY A 186 4.85 -1.82 2.64
N GLY A 187 6.15 -1.66 2.75
CA GLY A 187 7.12 -2.15 1.78
C GLY A 187 7.30 -3.67 1.82
N GLY A 188 7.66 -4.26 0.70
CA GLY A 188 7.96 -5.69 0.59
C GLY A 188 9.27 -6.06 1.27
N GLY A 189 9.28 -7.20 1.98
CA GLY A 189 10.46 -7.79 2.61
C GLY A 189 11.22 -8.72 1.66
N GLU A 190 12.54 -8.71 1.73
CA GLU A 190 13.41 -9.62 0.98
C GLU A 190 13.40 -11.02 1.61
N ASN A 191 13.53 -12.01 0.76
CA ASN A 191 13.43 -13.44 1.07
C ASN A 191 14.37 -13.97 2.19
N THR A 192 15.56 -13.39 2.34
CA THR A 192 16.62 -13.94 3.19
C THR A 192 17.08 -13.01 4.30
N ARG A 193 16.74 -11.74 4.26
CA ARG A 193 17.36 -10.70 5.10
C ARG A 193 16.41 -9.72 5.74
N GLY A 194 15.18 -9.60 5.27
CA GLY A 194 14.36 -8.47 5.66
C GLY A 194 12.91 -8.79 5.98
N ASN A 195 12.42 -8.20 7.05
CA ASN A 195 11.00 -8.18 7.36
C ASN A 195 10.26 -7.26 6.40
N SER A 196 9.02 -7.59 6.07
CA SER A 196 8.14 -6.66 5.38
C SER A 196 7.73 -5.51 6.32
N GLY A 197 7.42 -4.37 5.75
CA GLY A 197 6.76 -3.29 6.47
C GLY A 197 5.29 -3.61 6.76
N ALA A 198 4.77 -3.11 7.88
CA ALA A 198 3.34 -3.10 8.12
C ALA A 198 2.65 -2.02 7.26
N GLY A 199 1.37 -2.20 6.93
CA GLY A 199 0.57 -1.11 6.38
C GLY A 199 0.30 -0.02 7.41
N GLY A 200 0.08 1.21 6.96
CA GLY A 200 -0.38 2.31 7.80
C GLY A 200 -1.88 2.24 8.07
N SER A 201 -2.31 2.72 9.24
CA SER A 201 -3.74 2.86 9.52
C SER A 201 -4.41 3.86 8.56
N GLY A 202 -5.73 3.71 8.37
CA GLY A 202 -6.53 4.63 7.59
C GLY A 202 -6.77 5.98 8.28
N VAL A 203 -7.52 6.82 7.60
CA VAL A 203 -7.99 8.12 8.08
C VAL A 203 -9.40 8.38 7.54
N VAL A 204 -10.22 9.07 8.30
CA VAL A 204 -11.50 9.63 7.82
C VAL A 204 -11.45 11.13 7.98
N ILE A 205 -11.69 11.84 6.88
CA ILE A 205 -11.73 13.31 6.84
C ILE A 205 -13.16 13.72 6.50
N VAL A 206 -13.76 14.52 7.36
CA VAL A 206 -15.13 15.02 7.18
C VAL A 206 -15.09 16.52 6.97
N LYS A 207 -15.78 17.00 5.93
CA LYS A 207 -16.01 18.42 5.69
C LYS A 207 -17.45 18.74 6.00
N GLU A 208 -17.66 19.59 6.99
CA GLU A 208 -18.97 20.16 7.27
C GLU A 208 -19.15 21.44 6.45
N LEU A 209 -20.27 21.54 5.75
CA LEU A 209 -20.64 22.79 5.09
C LEU A 209 -21.25 23.73 6.14
N SER A 210 -20.60 24.86 6.38
CA SER A 210 -21.21 25.90 7.20
C SER A 210 -22.48 26.39 6.53
N LYS A 211 -23.58 26.42 7.29
CA LYS A 211 -24.82 27.08 6.83
C LYS A 211 -24.51 28.56 6.61
N ALA A 212 -24.72 29.04 5.39
CA ALA A 212 -24.69 30.47 5.15
C ALA A 212 -25.71 31.13 6.09
N SER A 213 -25.25 32.03 6.94
CA SER A 213 -26.08 32.85 7.82
C SER A 213 -26.81 33.92 7.05
#